data_657bb8e1df31581d1db27f62e991eec8
#
_entry.id   657bb8e1df31581d1db27f62e991eec8
#
_cell.length_a   1.000
_cell.length_b   1.000
_cell.length_c   1.000
_cell.angle_alpha   90.00
_cell.angle_beta   90.00
_cell.angle_gamma   90.00
#
_symmetry.space_group_name_H-M   'P 1'
#
loop_
_entity.id
_entity.type
_entity.pdbx_description
1 polymer ?
#
loop_
_entity_poly.entity_id
_entity_poly.type
_entity_poly.pdbx_seq_one_letter_code
_entity_poly.pdbx_strand_id
1 'polypeptide(L)'
;MFGKTTSFGCGLTRRQTLGLAGAFALAPALPAFANFEIGKVLDARGDVLKTQDHVETRVQAGTPLINNDLVSTGKRSFASMALGRDTKIIMGELTEVLLDSFLAEQGGTLELISGDMVFDRPEGTPKIDLTIRTTFGQIGVRGTKFFTGRNRGNFAVFVEHGVVEVRSGSTVRKVAAGEGVDIASDSKTRSMFGGEISDVRKWGRGRIEEAYRKVGLL
;
A
#
# COMPACT_ATOMS: atom_id res chain seq x y z
N MET A 1 87.81 24.13 -55.07
CA MET A 1 87.66 22.98 -55.97
C MET A 1 86.33 22.35 -55.70
N PHE A 2 85.53 22.50 -56.63
CA PHE A 2 84.33 21.69 -57.01
C PHE A 2 83.68 20.79 -55.88
N GLY A 3 82.44 20.69 -55.68
CA GLY A 3 81.31 20.95 -56.57
C GLY A 3 80.01 20.39 -55.97
N LYS A 4 79.02 20.89 -56.57
CA LYS A 4 77.66 20.32 -56.83
C LYS A 4 76.63 20.19 -55.78
N THR A 5 75.70 21.09 -55.86
CA THR A 5 74.27 21.02 -55.70
C THR A 5 73.65 19.69 -56.11
N THR A 6 72.70 19.17 -55.31
CA THR A 6 71.50 18.56 -55.87
C THR A 6 70.33 18.77 -54.91
N SER A 7 69.37 19.53 -55.38
CA SER A 7 68.01 19.66 -54.93
C SER A 7 67.23 18.33 -55.17
N PHE A 8 66.55 17.86 -54.19
CA PHE A 8 65.38 16.94 -54.41
C PHE A 8 64.22 17.39 -53.57
N GLY A 9 63.26 17.96 -54.26
CA GLY A 9 61.97 18.13 -53.74
C GLY A 9 61.30 16.75 -53.63
N CYS A 10 60.59 16.58 -52.59
CA CYS A 10 59.62 15.48 -52.53
C CYS A 10 58.37 15.96 -51.85
N GLY A 11 57.33 15.75 -52.61
CA GLY A 11 55.99 16.26 -52.47
C GLY A 11 55.28 15.83 -51.20
N LEU A 12 54.46 16.74 -50.80
CA LEU A 12 53.39 16.49 -49.86
C LEU A 12 52.38 15.51 -50.45
N THR A 13 52.38 14.28 -49.99
CA THR A 13 51.25 13.36 -50.17
C THR A 13 50.18 13.62 -49.10
N ARG A 14 49.13 14.30 -49.48
CA ARG A 14 47.83 14.22 -48.84
C ARG A 14 47.39 12.75 -48.86
N ARG A 15 47.06 12.24 -47.72
CA ARG A 15 46.09 11.17 -47.41
C ARG A 15 46.56 10.34 -46.23
N GLN A 16 45.99 10.68 -45.08
CA GLN A 16 45.46 9.67 -44.14
C GLN A 16 44.95 10.39 -42.89
N THR A 17 43.80 11.06 -43.01
CA THR A 17 42.94 11.35 -41.88
C THR A 17 42.23 10.03 -41.55
N LEU A 18 42.81 9.26 -40.63
CA LEU A 18 42.05 8.19 -39.97
C LEU A 18 40.98 8.85 -39.13
N GLY A 19 39.73 8.79 -39.61
CA GLY A 19 38.55 9.09 -38.85
C GLY A 19 38.39 8.10 -37.72
N LEU A 20 38.56 8.59 -36.49
CA LEU A 20 38.15 7.86 -35.31
C LEU A 20 36.60 7.88 -35.32
N ALA A 21 35.98 6.85 -35.90
CA ALA A 21 34.57 6.61 -35.76
C ALA A 21 34.30 6.16 -34.32
N GLY A 22 33.90 7.10 -33.48
CA GLY A 22 33.40 6.81 -32.15
C GLY A 22 32.16 5.90 -32.27
N ALA A 23 32.27 4.64 -31.96
CA ALA A 23 31.16 3.75 -31.77
C ALA A 23 30.41 4.22 -30.51
N PHE A 24 29.35 5.03 -30.67
CA PHE A 24 28.35 5.26 -29.66
C PHE A 24 27.66 3.91 -29.45
N ALA A 25 28.06 3.18 -28.41
CA ALA A 25 27.34 2.04 -27.91
C ALA A 25 26.01 2.57 -27.40
N LEU A 26 24.93 2.40 -28.16
CA LEU A 26 23.55 2.50 -27.63
C LEU A 26 23.44 1.38 -26.60
N ALA A 27 23.63 1.70 -25.32
CA ALA A 27 23.20 0.83 -24.25
C ALA A 27 21.67 0.70 -24.36
N PRO A 28 21.13 -0.53 -24.41
CA PRO A 28 19.69 -0.69 -24.36
C PRO A 28 19.22 -0.09 -23.04
N ALA A 29 18.39 0.96 -23.12
CA ALA A 29 17.68 1.47 -21.96
C ALA A 29 16.78 0.33 -21.49
N LEU A 30 17.14 -0.29 -20.37
CA LEU A 30 16.25 -1.23 -19.69
C LEU A 30 14.95 -0.51 -19.43
N PRO A 31 13.78 -1.09 -19.76
CA PRO A 31 12.52 -0.46 -19.43
C PRO A 31 12.49 -0.28 -17.91
N ALA A 32 12.50 0.95 -17.46
CA ALA A 32 12.15 1.25 -16.09
C ALA A 32 10.74 0.70 -15.92
N PHE A 33 10.55 -0.31 -15.07
CA PHE A 33 9.22 -0.74 -14.66
C PHE A 33 8.56 0.47 -14.03
N ALA A 34 7.69 1.12 -14.77
CA ALA A 34 6.93 2.23 -14.28
C ALA A 34 6.05 1.70 -13.14
N ASN A 35 6.41 2.02 -11.92
CA ASN A 35 5.57 1.76 -10.75
C ASN A 35 4.33 2.63 -10.91
N PHE A 36 3.22 2.01 -11.32
CA PHE A 36 1.97 2.74 -11.53
C PHE A 36 1.43 3.22 -10.18
N GLU A 37 1.12 4.52 -10.14
CA GLU A 37 0.44 5.12 -8.99
C GLU A 37 -0.94 4.46 -8.84
N ILE A 38 -1.18 3.83 -7.70
CA ILE A 38 -2.46 3.21 -7.34
C ILE A 38 -3.32 4.11 -6.48
N GLY A 39 -2.75 5.18 -5.93
CA GLY A 39 -3.42 6.10 -5.05
C GLY A 39 -2.51 7.19 -4.52
N LYS A 40 -3.03 7.95 -3.56
CA LYS A 40 -2.28 9.03 -2.90
C LYS A 40 -2.69 9.20 -1.46
N VAL A 41 -1.81 9.77 -0.65
CA VAL A 41 -2.11 10.24 0.69
C VAL A 41 -3.04 11.45 0.61
N LEU A 42 -4.17 11.44 1.32
CA LEU A 42 -5.11 12.55 1.40
C LEU A 42 -4.78 13.50 2.54
N ASP A 43 -4.43 12.93 3.71
CA ASP A 43 -4.08 13.67 4.92
C ASP A 43 -3.07 12.85 5.73
N ALA A 44 -2.11 13.52 6.36
CA ALA A 44 -1.12 12.92 7.23
C ALA A 44 -0.88 13.85 8.42
N ARG A 45 -1.15 13.37 9.61
CA ARG A 45 -0.97 14.10 10.88
C ARG A 45 0.01 13.38 11.78
N GLY A 46 1.00 14.08 12.29
CA GLY A 46 2.06 13.52 13.11
C GLY A 46 3.15 12.84 12.31
N ASP A 47 3.64 11.71 12.78
CA ASP A 47 4.66 10.91 12.13
C ASP A 47 4.01 9.85 11.24
N VAL A 48 4.05 10.09 9.94
CA VAL A 48 3.56 9.15 8.94
C VAL A 48 4.69 8.88 7.95
N LEU A 49 5.03 7.63 7.79
CA LEU A 49 6.11 7.17 6.94
C LEU A 49 5.58 6.25 5.85
N LYS A 50 6.25 6.28 4.73
CA LYS A 50 6.12 5.31 3.65
C LYS A 50 7.45 4.58 3.49
N THR A 51 7.43 3.27 3.52
CA THR A 51 8.60 2.43 3.28
C THR A 51 8.43 1.71 1.96
N GLN A 52 9.40 1.86 1.08
CA GLN A 52 9.50 1.17 -0.20
C GLN A 52 10.94 0.73 -0.39
N ASP A 53 11.17 -0.54 -0.75
CA ASP A 53 12.52 -1.09 -0.98
C ASP A 53 13.50 -0.78 0.17
N HIS A 54 13.04 -0.88 1.42
CA HIS A 54 13.77 -0.55 2.65
C HIS A 54 14.12 0.94 2.84
N VAL A 55 13.58 1.83 2.02
CA VAL A 55 13.76 3.28 2.16
C VAL A 55 12.53 3.89 2.81
N GLU A 56 12.73 4.50 3.96
CA GLU A 56 11.67 5.23 4.67
C GLU A 56 11.62 6.69 4.20
N THR A 57 10.44 7.16 3.89
CA THR A 57 10.18 8.55 3.49
C THR A 57 9.00 9.09 4.26
N ARG A 58 9.13 10.28 4.84
CA ARG A 58 8.02 10.97 5.46
C ARG A 58 7.00 11.38 4.40
N VAL A 59 5.73 11.12 4.64
CA VAL A 59 4.66 11.44 3.70
C VAL A 59 3.83 12.64 4.15
N GLN A 60 3.25 13.29 3.17
CA GLN A 60 2.31 14.40 3.33
C GLN A 60 1.15 14.26 2.34
N ALA A 61 0.15 15.11 2.48
CA ALA A 61 -0.95 15.13 1.52
C ALA A 61 -0.42 15.28 0.08
N GLY A 62 -0.95 14.47 -0.83
CA GLY A 62 -0.52 14.40 -2.24
C GLY A 62 0.61 13.40 -2.53
N THR A 63 1.27 12.83 -1.52
CA THR A 63 2.31 11.80 -1.74
C THR A 63 1.72 10.62 -2.52
N PRO A 64 2.28 10.24 -3.68
CA PRO A 64 1.80 9.11 -4.46
C PRO A 64 2.09 7.77 -3.77
N LEU A 65 1.18 6.83 -3.99
CA LEU A 65 1.26 5.47 -3.47
C LEU A 65 1.29 4.48 -4.63
N ILE A 66 2.11 3.47 -4.48
CA ILE A 66 2.26 2.37 -5.44
C ILE A 66 2.11 1.02 -4.72
N ASN A 67 1.98 -0.06 -5.48
CA ASN A 67 2.00 -1.40 -4.90
C ASN A 67 3.35 -1.67 -4.22
N ASN A 68 3.31 -2.45 -3.15
CA ASN A 68 4.40 -2.75 -2.22
C ASN A 68 4.84 -1.57 -1.33
N ASP A 69 4.13 -0.44 -1.32
CA ASP A 69 4.34 0.58 -0.30
C ASP A 69 3.80 0.11 1.05
N LEU A 70 4.61 0.19 2.09
CA LEU A 70 4.20 0.07 3.48
C LEU A 70 3.96 1.47 4.05
N VAL A 71 2.74 1.77 4.44
CA VAL A 71 2.41 3.04 5.11
C VAL A 71 2.28 2.78 6.61
N SER A 72 2.97 3.57 7.43
CA SER A 72 2.96 3.45 8.88
C SER A 72 2.67 4.79 9.57
N THR A 73 1.94 4.71 10.68
CA THR A 73 1.64 5.85 11.54
C THR A 73 2.27 5.65 12.93
N GLY A 74 2.86 6.70 13.48
CA GLY A 74 3.41 6.71 14.83
C GLY A 74 2.36 6.92 15.93
N LYS A 75 2.82 7.18 17.15
CA LYS A 75 1.94 7.56 18.26
C LYS A 75 1.26 8.90 17.98
N ARG A 76 -0.04 9.01 18.30
CA ARG A 76 -0.86 10.20 18.07
C ARG A 76 -0.79 10.70 16.63
N SER A 77 -0.59 9.79 15.70
CA SER A 77 -0.49 10.07 14.29
C SER A 77 -1.61 9.37 13.54
N PHE A 78 -2.10 10.02 12.50
CA PHE A 78 -3.24 9.55 11.71
C PHE A 78 -2.95 9.79 10.24
N ALA A 79 -3.43 8.92 9.39
CA ALA A 79 -3.32 9.09 7.96
C ALA A 79 -4.63 8.73 7.26
N SER A 80 -4.89 9.38 6.14
CA SER A 80 -5.90 8.91 5.21
C SER A 80 -5.34 8.87 3.80
N MET A 81 -5.69 7.85 3.04
CA MET A 81 -5.25 7.66 1.67
C MET A 81 -6.41 7.27 0.77
N ALA A 82 -6.33 7.69 -0.48
CA ALA A 82 -7.23 7.24 -1.54
C ALA A 82 -6.51 6.19 -2.39
N LEU A 83 -7.20 5.10 -2.69
CA LEU A 83 -6.77 4.07 -3.62
C LEU A 83 -7.77 4.00 -4.77
N GLY A 84 -7.29 4.18 -6.00
CA GLY A 84 -8.16 4.35 -7.14
C GLY A 84 -9.09 5.57 -6.99
N ARG A 85 -10.32 5.46 -7.50
CA ARG A 85 -11.30 6.56 -7.46
C ARG A 85 -12.12 6.60 -6.18
N ASP A 86 -12.54 5.43 -5.71
CA ASP A 86 -13.66 5.31 -4.77
C ASP A 86 -13.29 4.64 -3.45
N THR A 87 -12.02 4.27 -3.25
CA THR A 87 -11.59 3.62 -2.03
C THR A 87 -10.81 4.59 -1.16
N LYS A 88 -11.21 4.72 0.10
CA LYS A 88 -10.49 5.48 1.12
C LYS A 88 -10.11 4.56 2.27
N ILE A 89 -8.89 4.71 2.74
CA ILE A 89 -8.39 4.05 3.95
C ILE A 89 -8.05 5.13 4.96
N ILE A 90 -8.50 4.95 6.20
CA ILE A 90 -8.21 5.85 7.31
C ILE A 90 -7.50 5.03 8.36
N MET A 91 -6.31 5.46 8.75
CA MET A 91 -5.41 4.77 9.67
C MET A 91 -5.36 5.50 11.00
N GLY A 92 -5.51 4.75 12.09
CA GLY A 92 -5.30 5.23 13.45
C GLY A 92 -3.82 5.31 13.81
N GLU A 93 -3.54 5.56 15.08
CA GLU A 93 -2.16 5.55 15.59
C GLU A 93 -1.56 4.14 15.61
N LEU A 94 -0.23 4.04 15.50
CA LEU A 94 0.54 2.79 15.53
C LEU A 94 -0.02 1.74 14.54
N THR A 95 -0.43 2.22 13.37
CA THR A 95 -1.04 1.39 12.32
C THR A 95 -0.07 1.22 11.16
N GLU A 96 0.04 -0.01 10.67
CA GLU A 96 0.86 -0.39 9.53
C GLU A 96 0.02 -1.11 8.49
N VAL A 97 -0.03 -0.55 7.28
CA VAL A 97 -0.77 -1.10 6.14
C VAL A 97 0.17 -1.26 4.95
N LEU A 98 0.32 -2.49 4.48
CA LEU A 98 1.03 -2.81 3.24
C LEU A 98 0.03 -2.83 2.07
N LEU A 99 0.32 -2.07 1.04
CA LEU A 99 -0.39 -2.07 -0.22
C LEU A 99 0.17 -3.17 -1.12
N ASP A 100 -0.12 -4.45 -0.82
CA ASP A 100 0.53 -5.60 -1.44
C ASP A 100 0.27 -5.65 -2.96
N SER A 101 -1.01 -5.74 -3.34
CA SER A 101 -1.40 -5.72 -4.74
C SER A 101 -2.79 -5.09 -4.88
N PHE A 102 -2.86 -3.91 -5.45
CA PHE A 102 -4.12 -3.21 -5.65
C PHE A 102 -4.25 -2.75 -7.09
N LEU A 103 -5.39 -3.05 -7.69
CA LEU A 103 -5.80 -2.56 -9.00
C LEU A 103 -7.09 -1.77 -8.83
N ALA A 104 -7.08 -0.50 -9.23
CA ALA A 104 -8.08 0.50 -8.87
C ALA A 104 -9.55 0.07 -9.04
N GLU A 105 -9.88 -0.70 -10.08
CA GLU A 105 -11.25 -1.09 -10.40
C GLU A 105 -11.51 -2.60 -10.22
N GLN A 106 -10.50 -3.37 -9.88
CA GLN A 106 -10.57 -4.82 -9.72
C GLN A 106 -10.51 -5.24 -8.25
N GLY A 107 -9.73 -4.53 -7.43
CA GLY A 107 -9.45 -4.89 -6.06
C GLY A 107 -8.02 -5.39 -5.87
N GLY A 108 -7.84 -6.49 -5.15
CA GLY A 108 -6.53 -7.06 -4.88
C GLY A 108 -6.32 -7.42 -3.42
N THR A 109 -5.14 -7.15 -2.90
CA THR A 109 -4.78 -7.48 -1.51
C THR A 109 -4.16 -6.28 -0.82
N LEU A 110 -4.62 -6.03 0.39
CA LEU A 110 -3.98 -5.16 1.38
C LEU A 110 -3.64 -5.99 2.61
N GLU A 111 -2.64 -5.57 3.38
CA GLU A 111 -2.31 -6.23 4.63
C GLU A 111 -2.30 -5.21 5.77
N LEU A 112 -3.16 -5.42 6.76
CA LEU A 112 -3.12 -4.70 8.04
C LEU A 112 -2.20 -5.49 8.98
N ILE A 113 -0.96 -5.06 9.09
CA ILE A 113 0.06 -5.71 9.91
C ILE A 113 -0.19 -5.42 11.38
N SER A 114 -0.50 -4.16 11.69
CA SER A 114 -0.80 -3.71 13.06
C SER A 114 -1.74 -2.52 13.06
N GLY A 115 -2.37 -2.24 14.22
CA GLY A 115 -3.15 -1.03 14.48
C GLY A 115 -4.63 -1.15 14.11
N ASP A 116 -5.21 0.00 13.80
CA ASP A 116 -6.65 0.18 13.59
C ASP A 116 -6.90 0.96 12.29
N MET A 117 -7.85 0.50 11.46
CA MET A 117 -8.20 1.20 10.24
C MET A 117 -9.69 1.18 9.94
N VAL A 118 -10.14 2.15 9.18
CA VAL A 118 -11.42 2.15 8.48
C VAL A 118 -11.16 2.05 7.00
N PHE A 119 -11.79 1.07 6.38
CA PHE A 119 -11.94 0.96 4.94
C PHE A 119 -13.28 1.57 4.54
N ASP A 120 -13.27 2.46 3.58
CA ASP A 120 -14.47 3.18 3.14
C ASP A 120 -14.56 3.16 1.61
N ARG A 121 -15.58 2.51 1.11
CA ARG A 121 -15.96 2.53 -0.29
C ARG A 121 -17.44 2.84 -0.37
N PRO A 122 -17.85 4.01 -0.89
CA PRO A 122 -19.24 4.49 -0.88
C PRO A 122 -20.23 3.51 -1.51
N GLU A 123 -21.45 3.53 -1.02
CA GLU A 123 -22.55 2.79 -1.64
C GLU A 123 -22.78 3.23 -3.09
N GLY A 124 -23.18 2.29 -3.95
CA GLY A 124 -23.43 2.58 -5.37
C GLY A 124 -22.18 2.59 -6.26
N THR A 125 -20.98 2.54 -5.70
CA THR A 125 -19.76 2.39 -6.49
C THR A 125 -19.59 0.97 -7.04
N PRO A 126 -18.86 0.78 -8.16
CA PRO A 126 -18.56 -0.55 -8.68
C PRO A 126 -17.95 -1.46 -7.62
N LYS A 127 -18.42 -2.68 -7.51
CA LYS A 127 -17.86 -3.64 -6.55
C LYS A 127 -16.48 -4.10 -7.00
N ILE A 128 -15.58 -4.21 -6.03
CA ILE A 128 -14.23 -4.75 -6.23
C ILE A 128 -14.03 -6.00 -5.38
N ASP A 129 -13.20 -6.93 -5.84
CA ASP A 129 -12.82 -8.09 -5.05
C ASP A 129 -11.52 -7.76 -4.31
N LEU A 130 -11.66 -7.31 -3.06
CA LEU A 130 -10.54 -6.95 -2.22
C LEU A 130 -10.43 -7.89 -1.03
N THR A 131 -9.23 -8.33 -0.73
CA THR A 131 -8.92 -9.07 0.49
C THR A 131 -8.01 -8.23 1.38
N ILE A 132 -8.41 -8.04 2.64
CA ILE A 132 -7.52 -7.48 3.65
C ILE A 132 -7.01 -8.64 4.51
N ARG A 133 -5.71 -8.87 4.44
CA ARG A 133 -5.02 -9.83 5.31
C ARG A 133 -4.69 -9.17 6.64
N THR A 134 -4.80 -9.92 7.70
CA THR A 134 -4.41 -9.49 9.04
C THR A 134 -3.72 -10.65 9.76
N THR A 135 -3.03 -10.36 10.85
CA THR A 135 -2.46 -11.39 11.73
C THR A 135 -3.53 -12.35 12.28
N PHE A 136 -4.80 -11.93 12.31
CA PHE A 136 -5.92 -12.68 12.90
C PHE A 136 -6.79 -13.41 11.88
N GLY A 137 -6.60 -13.14 10.61
CA GLY A 137 -7.41 -13.72 9.54
C GLY A 137 -7.51 -12.84 8.31
N GLN A 138 -8.52 -13.09 7.49
CA GLN A 138 -8.75 -12.39 6.23
C GLN A 138 -10.15 -11.79 6.21
N ILE A 139 -10.28 -10.61 5.62
CA ILE A 139 -11.55 -9.91 5.42
C ILE A 139 -11.76 -9.76 3.93
N GLY A 140 -12.74 -10.46 3.39
CA GLY A 140 -13.19 -10.31 2.00
C GLY A 140 -14.15 -9.13 1.90
N VAL A 141 -13.85 -8.18 1.03
CA VAL A 141 -14.56 -6.89 0.93
C VAL A 141 -15.19 -6.75 -0.44
N ARG A 142 -16.45 -6.36 -0.48
CA ARG A 142 -17.17 -6.14 -1.73
C ARG A 142 -18.03 -4.88 -1.69
N GLY A 143 -17.42 -3.70 -1.67
CA GLY A 143 -18.13 -2.41 -1.66
C GLY A 143 -18.78 -2.11 -0.30
N THR A 144 -17.96 -1.80 0.70
CA THR A 144 -18.38 -1.68 2.10
C THR A 144 -17.65 -0.54 2.80
N LYS A 145 -18.22 -0.08 3.93
CA LYS A 145 -17.49 0.70 4.92
C LYS A 145 -17.45 -0.07 6.22
N PHE A 146 -16.25 -0.31 6.75
CA PHE A 146 -16.06 -1.06 7.97
C PHE A 146 -14.81 -0.62 8.72
N PHE A 147 -14.85 -0.80 10.03
CA PHE A 147 -13.72 -0.68 10.93
C PHE A 147 -13.09 -2.06 11.14
N THR A 148 -11.78 -2.11 11.22
CA THR A 148 -11.06 -3.29 11.69
C THR A 148 -9.85 -2.87 12.51
N GLY A 149 -9.62 -3.57 13.62
CA GLY A 149 -8.54 -3.28 14.54
C GLY A 149 -8.83 -3.77 15.97
N ARG A 150 -8.00 -3.34 16.92
CA ARG A 150 -8.18 -3.72 18.32
C ARG A 150 -9.33 -2.97 18.97
N ASN A 151 -10.28 -3.67 19.54
CA ASN A 151 -11.38 -3.09 20.29
C ASN A 151 -11.72 -3.99 21.49
N ARG A 152 -11.74 -3.43 22.70
CA ARG A 152 -12.05 -4.13 23.95
C ARG A 152 -11.25 -5.41 24.18
N GLY A 153 -9.95 -5.37 23.88
CA GLY A 153 -9.03 -6.49 24.11
C GLY A 153 -8.94 -7.53 22.99
N ASN A 154 -9.87 -7.51 22.02
CA ASN A 154 -9.87 -8.42 20.87
C ASN A 154 -9.56 -7.67 19.57
N PHE A 155 -9.20 -8.39 18.54
CA PHE A 155 -9.25 -7.88 17.18
C PHE A 155 -10.71 -7.92 16.71
N ALA A 156 -11.21 -6.84 16.17
CA ALA A 156 -12.62 -6.69 15.86
C ALA A 156 -12.84 -6.22 14.43
N VAL A 157 -13.96 -6.62 13.85
CA VAL A 157 -14.45 -6.12 12.58
C VAL A 157 -15.89 -5.63 12.80
N PHE A 158 -16.17 -4.37 12.43
CA PHE A 158 -17.50 -3.77 12.50
C PHE A 158 -17.87 -3.18 11.14
N VAL A 159 -19.04 -3.50 10.63
CA VAL A 159 -19.53 -3.05 9.33
C VAL A 159 -20.53 -1.90 9.51
N GLU A 160 -20.23 -0.74 8.91
CA GLU A 160 -21.15 0.41 8.90
C GLU A 160 -22.17 0.27 7.78
N HIS A 161 -21.73 -0.06 6.57
CA HIS A 161 -22.61 -0.40 5.45
C HIS A 161 -22.03 -1.51 4.58
N GLY A 162 -22.90 -2.22 3.88
CA GLY A 162 -22.55 -3.37 3.04
C GLY A 162 -22.40 -4.66 3.82
N VAL A 163 -21.60 -5.58 3.31
CA VAL A 163 -21.34 -6.91 3.90
C VAL A 163 -19.88 -7.28 3.69
N VAL A 164 -19.22 -7.78 4.70
CA VAL A 164 -17.87 -8.38 4.61
C VAL A 164 -17.92 -9.85 4.99
N GLU A 165 -16.97 -10.60 4.44
CA GLU A 165 -16.72 -11.99 4.85
C GLU A 165 -15.45 -12.04 5.68
N VAL A 166 -15.55 -12.42 6.93
CA VAL A 166 -14.42 -12.55 7.86
C VAL A 166 -14.07 -14.02 8.01
N ARG A 167 -12.82 -14.37 7.72
CA ARG A 167 -12.28 -15.73 7.81
C ARG A 167 -11.13 -15.77 8.80
N SER A 168 -11.19 -16.69 9.75
CA SER A 168 -10.08 -17.00 10.66
C SER A 168 -10.01 -18.51 10.86
N GLY A 169 -8.87 -19.11 10.54
CA GLY A 169 -8.73 -20.56 10.46
C GLY A 169 -9.75 -21.17 9.48
N SER A 170 -10.51 -22.15 9.96
CA SER A 170 -11.58 -22.81 9.19
C SER A 170 -12.95 -22.12 9.34
N THR A 171 -13.07 -21.12 10.20
CA THR A 171 -14.34 -20.45 10.47
C THR A 171 -14.52 -19.23 9.57
N VAL A 172 -15.70 -19.12 9.00
CA VAL A 172 -16.12 -17.99 8.16
C VAL A 172 -17.40 -17.38 8.73
N ARG A 173 -17.44 -16.05 8.80
CA ARG A 173 -18.63 -15.27 9.20
C ARG A 173 -18.92 -14.19 8.18
N LYS A 174 -20.17 -14.04 7.79
CA LYS A 174 -20.66 -12.88 7.04
C LYS A 174 -21.17 -11.86 8.04
N VAL A 175 -20.65 -10.65 7.96
CA VAL A 175 -20.98 -9.53 8.84
C VAL A 175 -21.67 -8.46 8.02
N ALA A 176 -22.88 -8.11 8.38
CA ALA A 176 -23.70 -7.12 7.69
C ALA A 176 -23.69 -5.76 8.41
N ALA A 177 -24.31 -4.76 7.79
CA ALA A 177 -24.40 -3.40 8.32
C ALA A 177 -24.95 -3.37 9.78
N GLY A 178 -24.28 -2.63 10.65
CA GLY A 178 -24.60 -2.52 12.09
C GLY A 178 -24.10 -3.68 12.95
N GLU A 179 -23.47 -4.67 12.34
CA GLU A 179 -22.98 -5.87 13.01
C GLU A 179 -21.45 -5.88 13.09
N GLY A 180 -20.93 -6.72 13.97
CA GLY A 180 -19.50 -6.97 14.08
C GLY A 180 -19.19 -8.32 14.72
N VAL A 181 -17.93 -8.70 14.58
CA VAL A 181 -17.36 -9.91 15.18
C VAL A 181 -16.07 -9.54 15.92
N ASP A 182 -15.74 -10.38 16.89
CA ASP A 182 -14.47 -10.33 17.61
C ASP A 182 -13.65 -11.58 17.26
N ILE A 183 -12.36 -11.40 17.05
CA ILE A 183 -11.42 -12.49 16.87
C ILE A 183 -10.50 -12.47 18.10
N ALA A 184 -10.46 -13.58 18.84
CA ALA A 184 -9.65 -13.66 20.05
C ALA A 184 -8.18 -13.39 19.73
N SER A 185 -7.60 -12.42 20.44
CA SER A 185 -6.20 -12.02 20.28
C SER A 185 -5.28 -12.68 21.32
N ASP A 186 -5.78 -13.69 22.02
CA ASP A 186 -5.10 -14.34 23.12
C ASP A 186 -3.86 -15.10 22.64
N SER A 187 -2.74 -14.88 23.30
CA SER A 187 -1.47 -15.56 23.00
C SER A 187 -1.52 -17.09 23.19
N LYS A 188 -2.52 -17.58 23.93
CA LYS A 188 -2.75 -19.02 24.15
C LYS A 188 -3.43 -19.71 22.98
N THR A 189 -4.15 -18.96 22.13
CA THR A 189 -4.89 -19.47 20.97
C THR A 189 -4.22 -19.08 19.65
N ARG A 190 -2.97 -18.64 19.66
CA ARG A 190 -2.15 -18.43 18.47
C ARG A 190 -1.94 -19.75 17.74
N SER A 191 -2.98 -20.22 17.10
CA SER A 191 -2.85 -21.12 15.97
C SER A 191 -2.12 -20.34 14.86
N MET A 192 -1.20 -20.98 14.14
CA MET A 192 -0.60 -20.43 12.92
C MET A 192 -1.65 -20.02 11.86
N PHE A 193 -2.93 -20.21 12.14
CA PHE A 193 -4.06 -20.05 11.23
C PHE A 193 -5.17 -19.10 11.73
N GLY A 194 -4.90 -18.23 12.71
CA GLY A 194 -5.87 -17.26 13.23
C GLY A 194 -6.48 -17.62 14.60
N GLY A 195 -7.26 -16.69 15.15
CA GLY A 195 -7.98 -16.84 16.44
C GLY A 195 -9.41 -17.34 16.26
N GLU A 196 -10.08 -17.64 17.37
CA GLU A 196 -11.49 -18.01 17.38
C GLU A 196 -12.34 -16.78 17.07
N ILE A 197 -13.26 -16.91 16.06
CA ILE A 197 -14.19 -15.86 15.70
C ILE A 197 -15.47 -16.02 16.54
N SER A 198 -15.91 -14.95 17.17
CA SER A 198 -17.18 -14.88 17.89
C SER A 198 -18.39 -15.05 16.96
N ASP A 199 -19.57 -15.19 17.54
CA ASP A 199 -20.81 -15.00 16.82
C ASP A 199 -20.96 -13.54 16.39
N VAL A 200 -21.67 -13.33 15.26
CA VAL A 200 -22.03 -12.02 14.75
C VAL A 200 -23.02 -11.34 15.69
N ARG A 201 -22.74 -10.10 16.06
CA ARG A 201 -23.61 -9.33 16.99
C ARG A 201 -23.74 -7.89 16.53
N LYS A 202 -24.90 -7.28 16.77
CA LYS A 202 -25.07 -5.83 16.62
C LYS A 202 -24.19 -5.08 17.61
N TRP A 203 -23.52 -4.03 17.12
CA TRP A 203 -22.74 -3.15 18.00
C TRP A 203 -23.62 -2.01 18.52
N GLY A 204 -23.49 -1.74 19.81
CA GLY A 204 -24.08 -0.55 20.41
C GLY A 204 -23.29 0.70 20.09
N ARG A 205 -23.97 1.85 20.10
CA ARG A 205 -23.43 3.17 19.73
C ARG A 205 -22.08 3.50 20.42
N GLY A 206 -21.96 3.28 21.71
CA GLY A 206 -20.74 3.59 22.46
C GLY A 206 -19.52 2.77 21.99
N ARG A 207 -19.72 1.51 21.54
CA ARG A 207 -18.67 0.69 20.97
C ARG A 207 -18.23 1.19 19.58
N ILE A 208 -19.18 1.62 18.79
CA ILE A 208 -18.91 2.21 17.47
C ILE A 208 -18.11 3.50 17.62
N GLU A 209 -18.55 4.40 18.51
CA GLU A 209 -17.84 5.66 18.80
C GLU A 209 -16.40 5.41 19.30
N GLU A 210 -16.20 4.41 20.16
CA GLU A 210 -14.87 4.00 20.60
C GLU A 210 -13.98 3.59 19.43
N ALA A 211 -14.48 2.77 18.52
CA ALA A 211 -13.75 2.31 17.33
C ALA A 211 -13.38 3.48 16.40
N TYR A 212 -14.32 4.38 16.12
CA TYR A 212 -14.08 5.52 15.23
C TYR A 212 -13.14 6.58 15.83
N ARG A 213 -13.14 6.75 17.14
CA ARG A 213 -12.19 7.63 17.84
C ARG A 213 -10.76 7.15 17.67
N LYS A 214 -10.52 5.85 17.62
CA LYS A 214 -9.18 5.27 17.42
C LYS A 214 -8.55 5.62 16.08
N VAL A 215 -9.36 5.90 15.09
CA VAL A 215 -8.89 6.32 13.75
C VAL A 215 -9.05 7.82 13.51
N GLY A 216 -9.36 8.59 14.57
CA GLY A 216 -9.44 10.06 14.50
C GLY A 216 -10.66 10.59 13.75
N LEU A 217 -11.75 9.82 13.67
CA LEU A 217 -12.99 10.23 13.01
C LEU A 217 -14.01 10.87 13.97
N LEU A 218 -13.73 10.84 15.28
CA LEU A 218 -14.54 11.46 16.36
C LEU A 218 -13.67 12.17 17.36
#